data_2d5fcb2f683146e416b85a56b811bcb6
#
_entry.id   2d5fcb2f683146e416b85a56b811bcb6
#
_cell.length_a   1.000
_cell.length_b   1.000
_cell.length_c   1.000
_cell.angle_alpha   90.00
_cell.angle_beta   90.00
_cell.angle_gamma   90.00
#
_symmetry.space_group_name_H-M   'P 1'
#
loop_
_entity.id
_entity.type
_entity.pdbx_description
1 polymer ?
#
loop_
_entity_poly.entity_id
_entity_poly.type
_entity_poly.pdbx_seq_one_letter_code
_entity_poly.pdbx_strand_id
1 'polypeptide(L)'
;MEKMKILWVCNVPIPRIAADMNVNVPNICGWLTGFANSIEKLDNIELYIAFPQLGIKEIKAGTVGKIHYYAFSQPKLLGFLPVEDQVHESKYMREHLRTIISKVSPDLLHIFGTEYPHSLVASEEFNNPEKTVVNIQGLPSFYWMHFNNGIPYKELKRFTLSNIARGNLLQQAEKMKRRGMTEISTIKAVGHVIGRTDWDEACTKEINPRVQYHFCNESLRDSFYSGSWEYQNCEKHSIFMSQAATPIKGLHFMLRAMPEILKNYPDAHLYIAGNDLTKTDSLYGKLKISSFAKYIKRLISEYNLEEKVTFTGSLTEQKMKERFLKSNVFVSPSTIENSPNSLGEAMLLGVPCISSDVGGVKNMLVHNLEGYIYQADAPYMIAYYVKKVFIFGI
;
A
#
# COMPACT_ATOMS: atom_id res chain seq x y z
N MET A 1 -21.30 -28.01 -17.26
CA MET A 1 -19.98 -27.50 -17.69
C MET A 1 -19.00 -27.68 -16.54
N GLU A 2 -17.80 -28.13 -16.82
CA GLU A 2 -16.74 -28.22 -15.82
C GLU A 2 -16.38 -26.80 -15.34
N LYS A 3 -16.20 -26.62 -14.03
CA LYS A 3 -15.89 -25.30 -13.46
C LYS A 3 -14.42 -24.99 -13.71
N MET A 4 -14.12 -23.72 -14.05
CA MET A 4 -12.75 -23.23 -14.13
C MET A 4 -12.14 -23.17 -12.73
N LYS A 5 -11.04 -23.85 -12.50
CA LYS A 5 -10.29 -23.82 -11.23
C LYS A 5 -9.30 -22.68 -11.23
N ILE A 6 -9.48 -21.72 -10.34
CA ILE A 6 -8.55 -20.60 -10.16
C ILE A 6 -7.86 -20.74 -8.81
N LEU A 7 -6.53 -20.78 -8.84
CA LEU A 7 -5.71 -20.74 -7.64
C LEU A 7 -5.16 -19.33 -7.42
N TRP A 8 -5.64 -18.67 -6.38
CA TRP A 8 -5.04 -17.42 -5.90
C TRP A 8 -3.87 -17.70 -4.99
N VAL A 9 -2.77 -16.99 -5.18
CA VAL A 9 -1.64 -16.96 -4.26
C VAL A 9 -1.54 -15.54 -3.69
N CYS A 10 -1.87 -15.40 -2.40
CA CYS A 10 -1.96 -14.14 -1.69
C CYS A 10 -0.91 -14.06 -0.58
N ASN A 11 -0.64 -12.86 -0.10
CA ASN A 11 0.28 -12.64 1.03
C ASN A 11 -0.38 -12.77 2.42
N VAL A 12 -1.71 -12.71 2.47
CA VAL A 12 -2.52 -12.86 3.69
C VAL A 12 -3.83 -13.57 3.38
N PRO A 13 -4.47 -14.24 4.37
CA PRO A 13 -5.81 -14.77 4.22
C PRO A 13 -6.87 -13.65 4.19
N ILE A 14 -7.99 -13.88 3.52
CA ILE A 14 -9.18 -13.02 3.68
C ILE A 14 -9.79 -13.20 5.09
N PRO A 15 -10.53 -12.19 5.62
CA PRO A 15 -10.99 -12.21 7.02
C PRO A 15 -11.76 -13.46 7.46
N ARG A 16 -12.64 -14.00 6.61
CA ARG A 16 -13.40 -15.22 6.96
C ARG A 16 -12.55 -16.49 7.00
N ILE A 17 -11.52 -16.59 6.18
CA ILE A 17 -10.54 -17.70 6.27
C ILE A 17 -9.72 -17.55 7.56
N ALA A 18 -9.33 -16.34 7.89
CA ALA A 18 -8.59 -16.08 9.12
C ALA A 18 -9.42 -16.39 10.38
N ALA A 19 -10.71 -16.08 10.36
CA ALA A 19 -11.63 -16.45 11.44
C ALA A 19 -11.75 -17.96 11.59
N ASP A 20 -11.89 -18.70 10.49
CA ASP A 20 -11.93 -20.16 10.47
C ASP A 20 -10.65 -20.79 11.03
N MET A 21 -9.49 -20.20 10.69
CA MET A 21 -8.18 -20.64 11.20
C MET A 21 -7.84 -20.12 12.61
N ASN A 22 -8.66 -19.25 13.18
CA ASN A 22 -8.40 -18.56 14.44
C ASN A 22 -7.04 -17.80 14.44
N VAL A 23 -6.77 -17.05 13.34
CA VAL A 23 -5.57 -16.21 13.20
C VAL A 23 -5.94 -14.75 13.01
N ASN A 24 -5.06 -13.85 13.50
CA ASN A 24 -5.26 -12.42 13.31
C ASN A 24 -4.98 -12.01 11.87
N VAL A 25 -5.88 -11.19 11.30
CA VAL A 25 -5.66 -10.53 10.00
C VAL A 25 -5.45 -9.05 10.24
N PRO A 26 -4.41 -8.45 9.66
CA PRO A 26 -4.30 -7.01 9.65
C PRO A 26 -5.46 -6.41 8.82
N ASN A 27 -5.97 -5.22 9.24
CA ASN A 27 -7.03 -4.47 8.53
C ASN A 27 -6.55 -3.88 7.19
N ILE A 28 -5.84 -4.68 6.41
CA ILE A 28 -5.34 -4.40 5.07
C ILE A 28 -5.97 -5.40 4.11
N CYS A 29 -6.14 -5.07 2.86
CA CYS A 29 -6.69 -5.97 1.82
C CYS A 29 -8.23 -6.05 1.76
N GLY A 30 -8.94 -4.96 2.06
CA GLY A 30 -10.39 -4.89 1.86
C GLY A 30 -10.82 -5.20 0.41
N TRP A 31 -10.04 -4.73 -0.56
CA TRP A 31 -10.24 -5.00 -1.99
C TRP A 31 -10.16 -6.50 -2.33
N LEU A 32 -9.24 -7.26 -1.73
CA LEU A 32 -9.13 -8.71 -1.94
C LEU A 32 -10.37 -9.45 -1.44
N THR A 33 -10.94 -8.99 -0.32
CA THR A 33 -12.19 -9.53 0.23
C THR A 33 -13.37 -9.26 -0.70
N GLY A 34 -13.52 -8.03 -1.19
CA GLY A 34 -14.55 -7.65 -2.15
C GLY A 34 -14.46 -8.47 -3.43
N PHE A 35 -13.25 -8.66 -3.94
CA PHE A 35 -13.01 -9.46 -5.14
C PHE A 35 -13.36 -10.95 -4.91
N ALA A 36 -12.93 -11.54 -3.79
CA ALA A 36 -13.29 -12.93 -3.43
C ALA A 36 -14.81 -13.12 -3.32
N ASN A 37 -15.51 -12.17 -2.70
CA ASN A 37 -16.97 -12.19 -2.59
C ASN A 37 -17.67 -12.11 -3.96
N SER A 38 -17.09 -11.40 -4.91
CA SER A 38 -17.63 -11.28 -6.27
C SER A 38 -17.39 -12.56 -7.08
N ILE A 39 -16.22 -13.15 -7.01
CA ILE A 39 -15.89 -14.42 -7.68
C ILE A 39 -16.76 -15.58 -7.14
N GLU A 40 -16.99 -15.62 -5.83
CA GLU A 40 -17.80 -16.68 -5.20
C GLU A 40 -19.25 -16.75 -5.70
N LYS A 41 -19.76 -15.63 -6.26
CA LYS A 41 -21.11 -15.57 -6.86
C LYS A 41 -21.18 -16.22 -8.24
N LEU A 42 -20.03 -16.50 -8.87
CA LEU A 42 -19.95 -17.08 -10.20
C LEU A 42 -20.00 -18.61 -10.10
N ASP A 43 -21.01 -19.22 -10.70
CA ASP A 43 -21.22 -20.68 -10.60
C ASP A 43 -20.27 -21.50 -11.49
N ASN A 44 -19.63 -20.87 -12.46
CA ASN A 44 -18.66 -21.48 -13.37
C ASN A 44 -17.22 -21.43 -12.89
N ILE A 45 -16.95 -20.87 -11.69
CA ILE A 45 -15.61 -20.78 -11.09
C ILE A 45 -15.57 -21.59 -9.80
N GLU A 46 -14.45 -22.25 -9.58
CA GLU A 46 -14.06 -22.88 -8.32
C GLU A 46 -12.79 -22.19 -7.81
N LEU A 47 -12.92 -21.45 -6.69
CA LEU A 47 -11.87 -20.62 -6.16
C LEU A 47 -11.09 -21.31 -5.05
N TYR A 48 -9.78 -21.35 -5.22
CA TYR A 48 -8.79 -21.80 -4.24
C TYR A 48 -7.90 -20.62 -3.84
N ILE A 49 -7.62 -20.45 -2.55
CA ILE A 49 -6.75 -19.37 -2.03
C ILE A 49 -5.60 -19.99 -1.24
N ALA A 50 -4.37 -19.78 -1.68
CA ALA A 50 -3.16 -20.17 -0.97
C ALA A 50 -2.45 -18.95 -0.39
N PHE A 51 -1.96 -19.04 0.85
CA PHE A 51 -1.28 -17.94 1.53
C PHE A 51 -0.24 -18.44 2.54
N PRO A 52 0.83 -17.66 2.80
CA PRO A 52 1.85 -18.03 3.77
C PRO A 52 1.34 -17.85 5.21
N GLN A 53 1.62 -18.82 6.06
CA GLN A 53 1.31 -18.74 7.49
C GLN A 53 2.57 -19.02 8.32
N LEU A 54 2.94 -18.05 9.15
CA LEU A 54 4.10 -18.17 10.04
C LEU A 54 3.88 -19.26 11.10
N GLY A 55 4.88 -20.11 11.29
CA GLY A 55 4.94 -21.05 12.40
C GLY A 55 4.17 -22.36 12.21
N ILE A 56 3.59 -22.61 11.05
CA ILE A 56 3.10 -23.93 10.66
C ILE A 56 4.21 -24.74 9.96
N LYS A 57 4.19 -26.05 10.12
CA LYS A 57 5.14 -26.97 9.45
C LYS A 57 4.51 -27.69 8.27
N GLU A 58 3.21 -27.92 8.33
CA GLU A 58 2.44 -28.64 7.33
C GLU A 58 1.38 -27.75 6.70
N ILE A 59 0.92 -28.12 5.52
CA ILE A 59 -0.18 -27.42 4.85
C ILE A 59 -1.45 -27.58 5.68
N LYS A 60 -2.09 -26.46 6.01
CA LYS A 60 -3.44 -26.47 6.57
C LYS A 60 -4.43 -26.13 5.46
N ALA A 61 -5.49 -26.91 5.33
CA ALA A 61 -6.51 -26.73 4.33
C ALA A 61 -7.90 -26.70 4.95
N GLY A 62 -8.82 -25.99 4.32
CA GLY A 62 -10.21 -25.89 4.74
C GLY A 62 -11.08 -25.29 3.63
N THR A 63 -12.35 -25.07 3.98
CA THR A 63 -13.34 -24.47 3.08
C THR A 63 -14.24 -23.51 3.84
N VAL A 64 -14.42 -22.30 3.30
CA VAL A 64 -15.31 -21.29 3.88
C VAL A 64 -16.26 -20.80 2.79
N GLY A 65 -17.55 -21.09 2.92
CA GLY A 65 -18.50 -20.91 1.83
C GLY A 65 -18.18 -21.80 0.62
N LYS A 66 -18.04 -21.23 -0.57
CA LYS A 66 -17.59 -21.93 -1.78
C LYS A 66 -16.09 -21.83 -2.03
N ILE A 67 -15.32 -21.21 -1.12
CA ILE A 67 -13.87 -20.97 -1.28
C ILE A 67 -13.09 -22.04 -0.54
N HIS A 68 -12.20 -22.73 -1.24
CA HIS A 68 -11.22 -23.65 -0.68
C HIS A 68 -9.94 -22.86 -0.32
N TYR A 69 -9.27 -23.22 0.76
CA TYR A 69 -8.02 -22.54 1.11
C TYR A 69 -6.90 -23.50 1.52
N TYR A 70 -5.68 -23.02 1.35
CA TYR A 70 -4.43 -23.68 1.76
C TYR A 70 -3.51 -22.66 2.43
N ALA A 71 -3.21 -22.85 3.70
CA ALA A 71 -2.13 -22.13 4.37
C ALA A 71 -0.84 -22.95 4.25
N PHE A 72 0.20 -22.37 3.66
CA PHE A 72 1.50 -23.00 3.52
C PHE A 72 2.55 -22.42 4.48
N SER A 73 3.58 -23.19 4.79
CA SER A 73 4.59 -22.80 5.77
C SER A 73 5.44 -21.63 5.29
N GLN A 74 5.56 -20.61 6.16
CA GLN A 74 6.62 -19.63 6.10
C GLN A 74 7.38 -19.66 7.43
N PRO A 75 8.59 -20.21 7.49
CA PRO A 75 9.38 -20.28 8.71
C PRO A 75 9.70 -18.87 9.26
N LYS A 76 9.60 -18.71 10.59
CA LYS A 76 9.84 -17.40 11.24
C LYS A 76 11.24 -16.84 10.97
N LEU A 77 12.25 -17.70 10.93
CA LEU A 77 13.64 -17.30 10.68
C LEU A 77 13.84 -16.71 9.29
N LEU A 78 13.09 -17.17 8.28
CA LEU A 78 13.18 -16.60 6.93
C LEU A 78 12.77 -15.13 6.87
N GLY A 79 11.89 -14.65 7.76
CA GLY A 79 11.47 -13.25 7.82
C GLY A 79 12.60 -12.26 8.16
N PHE A 80 13.76 -12.73 8.65
CA PHE A 80 14.94 -11.92 8.90
C PHE A 80 15.92 -11.87 7.71
N LEU A 81 15.80 -12.79 6.77
CA LEU A 81 16.64 -12.83 5.57
C LEU A 81 16.18 -11.81 4.54
N PRO A 82 17.06 -11.32 3.65
CA PRO A 82 16.68 -10.65 2.42
C PRO A 82 15.68 -11.48 1.61
N VAL A 83 14.80 -10.83 0.84
CA VAL A 83 13.71 -11.54 0.15
C VAL A 83 14.25 -12.55 -0.88
N GLU A 84 15.31 -12.20 -1.59
CA GLU A 84 15.99 -13.09 -2.53
C GLU A 84 16.54 -14.34 -1.85
N ASP A 85 17.11 -14.22 -0.66
CA ASP A 85 17.61 -15.35 0.13
C ASP A 85 16.45 -16.21 0.62
N GLN A 86 15.30 -15.59 0.97
CA GLN A 86 14.09 -16.32 1.34
C GLN A 86 13.58 -17.22 0.21
N VAL A 87 13.70 -16.80 -1.04
CA VAL A 87 13.33 -17.62 -2.21
C VAL A 87 14.19 -18.86 -2.28
N HIS A 88 15.51 -18.72 -2.11
CA HIS A 88 16.46 -19.84 -2.18
C HIS A 88 16.36 -20.76 -0.98
N GLU A 89 16.22 -20.21 0.22
CA GLU A 89 16.20 -20.99 1.47
C GLU A 89 14.82 -21.58 1.79
N SER A 90 13.77 -21.23 1.05
CA SER A 90 12.40 -21.67 1.35
C SER A 90 12.03 -23.01 0.72
N LYS A 91 12.84 -24.05 0.96
CA LYS A 91 12.56 -25.42 0.52
C LYS A 91 11.14 -25.87 0.85
N TYR A 92 10.69 -25.66 2.07
CA TYR A 92 9.33 -26.02 2.51
C TYR A 92 8.24 -25.24 1.76
N MET A 93 8.45 -23.95 1.47
CA MET A 93 7.49 -23.14 0.70
C MET A 93 7.34 -23.72 -0.71
N ARG A 94 8.45 -24.06 -1.35
CA ARG A 94 8.47 -24.65 -2.69
C ARG A 94 7.77 -26.01 -2.72
N GLU A 95 8.07 -26.91 -1.78
CA GLU A 95 7.43 -28.22 -1.67
C GLU A 95 5.92 -28.09 -1.42
N HIS A 96 5.51 -27.16 -0.55
CA HIS A 96 4.10 -26.92 -0.27
C HIS A 96 3.36 -26.35 -1.46
N LEU A 97 3.90 -25.33 -2.14
CA LEU A 97 3.27 -24.76 -3.33
C LEU A 97 3.16 -25.77 -4.45
N ARG A 98 4.20 -26.58 -4.70
CA ARG A 98 4.15 -27.70 -5.65
C ARG A 98 3.02 -28.67 -5.30
N THR A 99 2.90 -29.06 -4.04
CA THR A 99 1.84 -29.95 -3.55
C THR A 99 0.46 -29.36 -3.77
N ILE A 100 0.28 -28.08 -3.44
CA ILE A 100 -1.01 -27.37 -3.61
C ILE A 100 -1.37 -27.28 -5.10
N ILE A 101 -0.44 -26.86 -5.95
CA ILE A 101 -0.64 -26.74 -7.40
C ILE A 101 -1.00 -28.11 -8.01
N SER A 102 -0.27 -29.16 -7.65
CA SER A 102 -0.56 -30.53 -8.13
C SER A 102 -1.94 -31.02 -7.67
N LYS A 103 -2.33 -30.73 -6.43
CA LYS A 103 -3.62 -31.16 -5.87
C LYS A 103 -4.79 -30.40 -6.47
N VAL A 104 -4.67 -29.10 -6.68
CA VAL A 104 -5.71 -28.24 -7.27
C VAL A 104 -5.81 -28.46 -8.77
N SER A 105 -4.66 -28.65 -9.46
CA SER A 105 -4.56 -28.65 -10.91
C SER A 105 -5.27 -27.44 -11.52
N PRO A 106 -4.84 -26.20 -11.22
CA PRO A 106 -5.59 -25.00 -11.60
C PRO A 106 -5.52 -24.74 -13.10
N ASP A 107 -6.63 -24.24 -13.65
CA ASP A 107 -6.68 -23.72 -15.02
C ASP A 107 -6.01 -22.37 -15.14
N LEU A 108 -6.01 -21.58 -14.04
CA LEU A 108 -5.37 -20.28 -13.94
C LEU A 108 -4.71 -20.11 -12.57
N LEU A 109 -3.46 -19.68 -12.57
CA LEU A 109 -2.75 -19.20 -11.39
C LEU A 109 -2.83 -17.67 -11.35
N HIS A 110 -3.45 -17.11 -10.30
CA HIS A 110 -3.55 -15.67 -10.08
C HIS A 110 -2.78 -15.27 -8.81
N ILE A 111 -1.74 -14.48 -8.97
CA ILE A 111 -0.82 -14.07 -7.91
C ILE A 111 -1.10 -12.61 -7.52
N PHE A 112 -1.18 -12.32 -6.22
CA PHE A 112 -1.40 -10.97 -5.69
C PHE A 112 -0.13 -10.43 -5.03
N GLY A 113 0.47 -9.43 -5.70
CA GLY A 113 1.76 -8.84 -5.33
C GLY A 113 2.93 -9.55 -5.99
N THR A 114 3.91 -8.77 -6.38
CA THR A 114 5.03 -9.20 -7.23
C THR A 114 6.31 -9.47 -6.45
N GLU A 115 6.46 -8.82 -5.29
CA GLU A 115 7.71 -8.74 -4.55
C GLU A 115 7.89 -9.79 -3.44
N TYR A 116 6.95 -10.70 -3.31
CA TYR A 116 6.97 -11.72 -2.27
C TYR A 116 7.67 -13.00 -2.74
N PRO A 117 8.40 -13.73 -1.85
CA PRO A 117 9.07 -14.97 -2.23
C PRO A 117 8.10 -16.02 -2.82
N HIS A 118 6.91 -16.13 -2.24
CA HIS A 118 5.88 -17.06 -2.70
C HIS A 118 5.33 -16.73 -4.09
N SER A 119 5.39 -15.47 -4.52
CA SER A 119 4.96 -15.07 -5.86
C SER A 119 5.87 -15.66 -6.93
N LEU A 120 7.18 -15.52 -6.74
CA LEU A 120 8.17 -16.12 -7.64
C LEU A 120 8.10 -17.64 -7.60
N VAL A 121 8.11 -18.24 -6.39
CA VAL A 121 8.07 -19.69 -6.23
C VAL A 121 6.82 -20.31 -6.85
N ALA A 122 5.65 -19.68 -6.69
CA ALA A 122 4.41 -20.18 -7.28
C ALA A 122 4.45 -20.15 -8.81
N SER A 123 4.97 -19.06 -9.41
CA SER A 123 5.10 -18.95 -10.87
C SER A 123 6.07 -19.98 -11.43
N GLU A 124 7.21 -20.24 -10.76
CA GLU A 124 8.18 -21.26 -11.14
C GLU A 124 7.62 -22.69 -11.02
N GLU A 125 6.90 -23.00 -9.93
CA GLU A 125 6.33 -24.34 -9.71
C GLU A 125 5.15 -24.64 -10.64
N PHE A 126 4.34 -23.65 -10.99
CA PHE A 126 3.28 -23.80 -11.98
C PHE A 126 3.83 -23.91 -13.40
N ASN A 127 4.92 -23.20 -13.68
CA ASN A 127 5.68 -23.22 -14.92
C ASN A 127 4.81 -23.14 -16.20
N ASN A 128 3.79 -22.32 -16.18
CA ASN A 128 2.90 -22.07 -17.31
C ASN A 128 2.59 -20.57 -17.40
N PRO A 129 3.46 -19.76 -18.05
CA PRO A 129 3.27 -18.32 -18.17
C PRO A 129 1.92 -17.93 -18.79
N GLU A 130 1.44 -18.66 -19.81
CA GLU A 130 0.17 -18.38 -20.50
C GLU A 130 -1.07 -18.57 -19.61
N LYS A 131 -0.93 -19.25 -18.49
CA LYS A 131 -1.97 -19.46 -17.49
C LYS A 131 -1.62 -18.82 -16.14
N THR A 132 -0.66 -17.91 -16.12
CA THR A 132 -0.25 -17.19 -14.89
C THR A 132 -0.47 -15.69 -15.06
N VAL A 133 -1.27 -15.12 -14.16
CA VAL A 133 -1.47 -13.68 -14.07
C VAL A 133 -1.04 -13.16 -12.71
N VAL A 134 -0.35 -12.01 -12.69
CA VAL A 134 0.02 -11.31 -11.46
C VAL A 134 -0.66 -9.96 -11.38
N ASN A 135 -1.23 -9.64 -10.22
CA ASN A 135 -1.85 -8.35 -9.95
C ASN A 135 -0.82 -7.42 -9.29
N ILE A 136 -0.57 -6.28 -9.92
CA ILE A 136 0.35 -5.24 -9.42
C ILE A 136 -0.29 -4.50 -8.25
N GLN A 137 0.40 -4.48 -7.11
CA GLN A 137 0.03 -3.66 -5.95
C GLN A 137 0.87 -2.39 -5.88
N GLY A 138 2.16 -2.54 -5.94
CA GLY A 138 3.17 -1.52 -6.07
C GLY A 138 4.39 -2.15 -6.73
N LEU A 139 5.36 -1.35 -7.12
CA LEU A 139 6.54 -1.80 -7.84
C LEU A 139 7.82 -1.40 -7.10
N PRO A 140 8.25 -2.18 -6.09
CA PRO A 140 9.49 -1.94 -5.33
C PRO A 140 10.73 -1.71 -6.19
N SER A 141 10.82 -2.36 -7.37
CA SER A 141 11.92 -2.17 -8.32
C SER A 141 12.05 -0.74 -8.85
N PHE A 142 10.96 0.04 -8.79
CA PHE A 142 10.94 1.46 -9.13
C PHE A 142 10.78 2.34 -7.89
N TYR A 143 10.02 1.91 -6.88
CA TYR A 143 9.74 2.69 -5.67
C TYR A 143 10.98 3.03 -4.86
N TRP A 144 11.99 2.16 -4.81
CA TRP A 144 13.20 2.38 -4.02
C TRP A 144 13.94 3.66 -4.39
N MET A 145 13.88 4.09 -5.64
CA MET A 145 14.52 5.32 -6.13
C MET A 145 13.89 6.57 -5.52
N HIS A 146 12.63 6.50 -5.16
CA HIS A 146 11.85 7.60 -4.59
C HIS A 146 11.71 7.53 -3.07
N PHE A 147 12.23 6.47 -2.44
CA PHE A 147 12.02 6.19 -1.01
C PHE A 147 12.50 7.31 -0.09
N ASN A 148 13.62 7.92 -0.41
CA ASN A 148 14.28 8.95 0.40
C ASN A 148 14.13 10.37 -0.17
N ASN A 149 13.24 10.58 -1.13
CA ASN A 149 13.11 11.85 -1.82
C ASN A 149 12.82 13.00 -0.85
N GLY A 150 13.55 14.12 -1.02
CA GLY A 150 13.40 15.33 -0.20
C GLY A 150 13.91 15.23 1.24
N ILE A 151 14.48 14.10 1.68
CA ILE A 151 15.05 13.95 3.02
C ILE A 151 16.55 14.34 2.99
N PRO A 152 17.00 15.28 3.85
CA PRO A 152 18.41 15.68 3.90
C PRO A 152 19.34 14.49 4.21
N TYR A 153 20.50 14.45 3.54
CA TYR A 153 21.45 13.35 3.65
C TYR A 153 21.89 13.03 5.08
N LYS A 154 22.04 14.05 5.94
CA LYS A 154 22.32 13.86 7.37
C LYS A 154 21.27 13.03 8.11
N GLU A 155 20.00 13.13 7.70
CA GLU A 155 18.90 12.36 8.27
C GLU A 155 18.87 10.93 7.74
N LEU A 156 19.23 10.72 6.47
CA LEU A 156 19.34 9.39 5.87
C LEU A 156 20.35 8.53 6.60
N LYS A 157 21.46 9.12 7.03
CA LYS A 157 22.53 8.43 7.80
C LYS A 157 22.30 8.39 9.30
N ARG A 158 21.29 9.11 9.81
CA ARG A 158 21.03 9.21 11.26
C ARG A 158 20.84 7.82 11.86
N PHE A 159 21.66 7.51 12.85
CA PHE A 159 21.54 6.28 13.61
C PHE A 159 20.54 6.44 14.77
N THR A 160 19.73 5.41 15.00
CA THR A 160 18.88 5.25 16.18
C THR A 160 18.98 3.80 16.63
N LEU A 161 18.67 3.52 17.89
CA LEU A 161 18.67 2.12 18.37
C LEU A 161 17.72 1.22 17.61
N SER A 162 16.62 1.77 17.09
CA SER A 162 15.68 1.02 16.22
C SER A 162 16.33 0.60 14.90
N ASN A 163 17.42 1.23 14.48
CA ASN A 163 18.10 0.88 13.23
C ASN A 163 18.88 -0.43 13.34
N ILE A 164 19.16 -0.92 14.57
CA ILE A 164 19.75 -2.26 14.75
C ILE A 164 18.87 -3.33 14.11
N ALA A 165 17.54 -3.21 14.25
CA ALA A 165 16.60 -4.17 13.68
C ALA A 165 16.10 -3.78 12.28
N ARG A 166 15.87 -2.46 12.04
CA ARG A 166 15.20 -1.98 10.81
C ARG A 166 16.15 -1.43 9.75
N GLY A 167 17.35 -1.07 10.13
CA GLY A 167 18.27 -0.28 9.32
C GLY A 167 17.92 1.22 9.33
N ASN A 168 18.87 2.05 8.91
CA ASN A 168 18.63 3.47 8.63
C ASN A 168 17.86 3.64 7.30
N LEU A 169 17.54 4.89 6.93
CA LEU A 169 16.75 5.15 5.73
C LEU A 169 17.42 4.69 4.43
N LEU A 170 18.76 4.78 4.33
CA LEU A 170 19.49 4.26 3.17
C LEU A 170 19.38 2.73 3.08
N GLN A 171 19.53 2.05 4.21
CA GLN A 171 19.40 0.60 4.29
C GLN A 171 17.97 0.13 4.02
N GLN A 172 16.96 0.91 4.40
CA GLN A 172 15.56 0.60 4.08
C GLN A 172 15.27 0.75 2.58
N ALA A 173 15.81 1.77 1.93
CA ALA A 173 15.74 1.91 0.47
C ALA A 173 16.44 0.74 -0.24
N GLU A 174 17.61 0.32 0.25
CA GLU A 174 18.33 -0.83 -0.30
C GLU A 174 17.55 -2.14 -0.11
N LYS A 175 16.90 -2.34 1.05
CA LYS A 175 15.99 -3.49 1.25
C LYS A 175 14.82 -3.47 0.27
N MET A 176 14.26 -2.29 -0.02
CA MET A 176 13.19 -2.15 -1.03
C MET A 176 13.71 -2.51 -2.43
N LYS A 177 14.91 -2.05 -2.80
CA LYS A 177 15.58 -2.41 -4.05
C LYS A 177 15.74 -3.92 -4.21
N ARG A 178 16.19 -4.61 -3.15
CA ARG A 178 16.33 -6.07 -3.15
C ARG A 178 14.99 -6.78 -3.32
N ARG A 179 13.92 -6.31 -2.67
CA ARG A 179 12.55 -6.81 -2.93
C ARG A 179 12.16 -6.64 -4.40
N GLY A 180 12.58 -5.55 -5.02
CA GLY A 180 12.41 -5.31 -6.44
C GLY A 180 13.11 -6.36 -7.34
N MET A 181 14.18 -7.00 -6.88
CA MET A 181 14.82 -8.11 -7.63
C MET A 181 13.89 -9.33 -7.75
N THR A 182 13.22 -9.69 -6.66
CA THR A 182 12.21 -10.76 -6.68
C THR A 182 11.03 -10.42 -7.58
N GLU A 183 10.55 -9.18 -7.53
CA GLU A 183 9.51 -8.64 -8.41
C GLU A 183 9.89 -8.76 -9.89
N ILE A 184 11.08 -8.31 -10.27
CA ILE A 184 11.58 -8.41 -11.64
C ILE A 184 11.57 -9.87 -12.11
N SER A 185 12.02 -10.80 -11.27
CA SER A 185 12.02 -12.23 -11.57
C SER A 185 10.59 -12.78 -11.72
N THR A 186 9.67 -12.37 -10.84
CA THR A 186 8.25 -12.75 -10.91
C THR A 186 7.60 -12.27 -12.20
N ILE A 187 7.76 -10.98 -12.55
CA ILE A 187 7.16 -10.40 -13.77
C ILE A 187 7.76 -11.06 -15.04
N LYS A 188 9.02 -11.45 -15.02
CA LYS A 188 9.65 -12.21 -16.14
C LYS A 188 9.12 -13.62 -16.29
N ALA A 189 8.64 -14.23 -15.20
CA ALA A 189 8.16 -15.62 -15.18
C ALA A 189 6.69 -15.77 -15.58
N VAL A 190 5.92 -14.67 -15.71
CA VAL A 190 4.49 -14.68 -16.01
C VAL A 190 4.19 -14.16 -17.41
N GLY A 191 3.08 -14.63 -18.01
CA GLY A 191 2.60 -14.15 -19.32
C GLY A 191 1.65 -12.97 -19.21
N HIS A 192 0.97 -12.79 -18.06
CA HIS A 192 -0.08 -11.81 -17.89
C HIS A 192 0.12 -10.99 -16.62
N VAL A 193 -0.20 -9.68 -16.72
CA VAL A 193 -0.17 -8.73 -15.62
C VAL A 193 -1.50 -7.97 -15.58
N ILE A 194 -2.08 -7.82 -14.41
CA ILE A 194 -3.19 -6.90 -14.15
C ILE A 194 -2.64 -5.66 -13.46
N GLY A 195 -2.89 -4.51 -14.05
CA GLY A 195 -2.52 -3.20 -13.50
C GLY A 195 -3.61 -2.17 -13.72
N ARG A 196 -3.34 -0.90 -13.41
CA ARG A 196 -4.37 0.13 -13.30
C ARG A 196 -3.98 1.46 -13.92
N THR A 197 -2.74 1.61 -14.35
CA THR A 197 -2.20 2.90 -14.76
C THR A 197 -1.22 2.74 -15.91
N ASP A 198 -1.08 3.78 -16.75
CA ASP A 198 -0.04 3.82 -17.79
C ASP A 198 1.36 3.66 -17.19
N TRP A 199 1.53 4.14 -15.93
CA TRP A 199 2.81 4.03 -15.23
C TRP A 199 3.18 2.58 -14.92
N ASP A 200 2.26 1.80 -14.35
CA ASP A 200 2.56 0.39 -14.03
C ASP A 200 2.61 -0.48 -15.30
N GLU A 201 1.87 -0.13 -16.36
CA GLU A 201 2.03 -0.75 -17.66
C GLU A 201 3.44 -0.51 -18.22
N ALA A 202 3.89 0.75 -18.25
CA ALA A 202 5.23 1.09 -18.73
C ALA A 202 6.33 0.38 -17.92
N CYS A 203 6.22 0.36 -16.60
CA CYS A 203 7.15 -0.33 -15.72
C CYS A 203 7.19 -1.85 -15.98
N THR A 204 6.03 -2.49 -16.13
CA THR A 204 5.97 -3.94 -16.38
C THR A 204 6.47 -4.30 -17.78
N LYS A 205 6.19 -3.47 -18.77
CA LYS A 205 6.73 -3.64 -20.15
C LYS A 205 8.24 -3.44 -20.22
N GLU A 206 8.81 -2.54 -19.42
CA GLU A 206 10.27 -2.38 -19.27
C GLU A 206 10.92 -3.65 -18.72
N ILE A 207 10.28 -4.31 -17.73
CA ILE A 207 10.78 -5.55 -17.14
C ILE A 207 10.59 -6.75 -18.08
N ASN A 208 9.41 -6.88 -18.69
CA ASN A 208 9.04 -7.97 -19.57
C ASN A 208 8.26 -7.44 -20.79
N PRO A 209 8.93 -7.10 -21.89
CA PRO A 209 8.28 -6.53 -23.09
C PRO A 209 7.21 -7.42 -23.73
N ARG A 210 7.24 -8.74 -23.44
CA ARG A 210 6.30 -9.72 -23.99
C ARG A 210 5.06 -9.94 -23.12
N VAL A 211 5.04 -9.43 -21.88
CA VAL A 211 3.91 -9.64 -20.97
C VAL A 211 2.63 -8.99 -21.55
N GLN A 212 1.52 -9.69 -21.43
CA GLN A 212 0.21 -9.14 -21.76
C GLN A 212 -0.31 -8.36 -20.56
N TYR A 213 -0.50 -7.06 -20.74
CA TYR A 213 -1.06 -6.18 -19.74
C TYR A 213 -2.58 -6.10 -19.84
N HIS A 214 -3.25 -6.22 -18.70
CA HIS A 214 -4.70 -6.12 -18.57
C HIS A 214 -5.05 -5.00 -17.61
N PHE A 215 -5.77 -4.00 -18.09
CA PHE A 215 -6.30 -2.94 -17.24
C PHE A 215 -7.48 -3.47 -16.41
N CYS A 216 -7.38 -3.35 -15.07
CA CYS A 216 -8.49 -3.69 -14.17
C CYS A 216 -8.35 -2.89 -12.86
N ASN A 217 -9.30 -2.00 -12.60
CA ASN A 217 -9.35 -1.27 -11.34
C ASN A 217 -9.71 -2.18 -10.17
N GLU A 218 -9.16 -1.87 -9.00
CA GLU A 218 -9.61 -2.47 -7.74
C GLU A 218 -10.91 -1.83 -7.27
N SER A 219 -11.79 -2.63 -6.68
CA SER A 219 -12.91 -2.10 -5.92
C SER A 219 -12.38 -1.43 -4.66
N LEU A 220 -12.88 -0.24 -4.37
CA LEU A 220 -12.64 0.42 -3.10
C LEU A 220 -13.57 -0.15 -2.02
N ARG A 221 -13.40 0.28 -0.77
CA ARG A 221 -14.23 -0.19 0.34
C ARG A 221 -15.68 0.25 0.15
N ASP A 222 -16.62 -0.65 0.39
CA ASP A 222 -18.05 -0.45 0.06
C ASP A 222 -18.66 0.81 0.66
N SER A 223 -18.27 1.18 1.88
CA SER A 223 -18.80 2.36 2.56
C SER A 223 -18.50 3.68 1.82
N PHE A 224 -17.45 3.74 1.00
CA PHE A 224 -17.06 4.95 0.28
C PHE A 224 -17.89 5.23 -0.99
N TYR A 225 -18.66 4.23 -1.46
CA TYR A 225 -19.60 4.43 -2.58
C TYR A 225 -20.92 5.11 -2.15
N SER A 226 -21.04 5.51 -0.90
CA SER A 226 -22.20 6.22 -0.36
C SER A 226 -21.77 7.44 0.44
N GLY A 227 -22.65 8.45 0.52
CA GLY A 227 -22.35 9.73 1.16
C GLY A 227 -21.67 10.70 0.21
N SER A 228 -21.69 11.97 0.56
CA SER A 228 -21.13 13.05 -0.21
C SER A 228 -20.51 14.10 0.72
N TRP A 229 -19.36 14.61 0.36
CA TRP A 229 -18.74 15.73 1.02
C TRP A 229 -19.51 17.01 0.71
N GLU A 230 -19.69 17.84 1.70
CA GLU A 230 -20.34 19.14 1.59
C GLU A 230 -19.53 20.21 2.32
N TYR A 231 -19.28 21.33 1.67
CA TYR A 231 -18.48 22.43 2.22
C TYR A 231 -19.02 22.95 3.54
N GLN A 232 -20.34 22.99 3.72
CA GLN A 232 -20.99 23.47 4.95
C GLN A 232 -20.70 22.58 6.16
N ASN A 233 -20.46 21.30 5.93
CA ASN A 233 -20.30 20.29 6.96
C ASN A 233 -18.83 19.98 7.29
N CYS A 234 -17.89 20.54 6.53
CA CYS A 234 -16.46 20.31 6.79
C CYS A 234 -15.93 21.23 7.92
N GLU A 235 -14.92 20.76 8.60
CA GLU A 235 -14.09 21.57 9.51
C GLU A 235 -13.24 22.52 8.65
N LYS A 236 -13.53 23.81 8.67
CA LYS A 236 -12.82 24.80 7.86
C LYS A 236 -11.32 24.77 8.13
N HIS A 237 -10.54 24.96 7.09
CA HIS A 237 -9.09 24.96 7.11
C HIS A 237 -8.46 23.66 7.64
N SER A 238 -9.23 22.55 7.69
CA SER A 238 -8.68 21.24 8.03
C SER A 238 -8.09 20.54 6.82
N ILE A 239 -6.88 20.03 7.00
CA ILE A 239 -6.12 19.27 6.00
C ILE A 239 -6.04 17.81 6.47
N PHE A 240 -6.29 16.85 5.61
CA PHE A 240 -6.24 15.44 5.95
C PHE A 240 -5.22 14.67 5.10
N MET A 241 -4.43 13.81 5.76
CA MET A 241 -3.56 12.81 5.15
C MET A 241 -3.94 11.42 5.68
N SER A 242 -4.13 10.46 4.78
CA SER A 242 -4.57 9.10 5.14
C SER A 242 -3.46 8.20 5.69
N GLN A 243 -2.20 8.52 5.45
CA GLN A 243 -1.03 7.75 5.89
C GLN A 243 0.21 8.63 5.97
N ALA A 244 1.11 8.30 6.92
CA ALA A 244 2.37 9.03 7.09
C ALA A 244 3.52 8.19 7.67
N ALA A 245 3.34 6.88 7.83
CA ALA A 245 4.28 6.02 8.57
C ALA A 245 5.64 5.83 7.87
N THR A 246 5.72 6.05 6.56
CA THR A 246 6.93 5.85 5.75
C THR A 246 7.31 7.12 4.98
N PRO A 247 8.58 7.30 4.63
CA PRO A 247 9.05 8.43 3.83
C PRO A 247 8.29 8.64 2.52
N ILE A 248 7.92 7.55 1.86
CA ILE A 248 7.19 7.56 0.57
C ILE A 248 5.89 8.36 0.65
N LYS A 249 5.23 8.37 1.82
CA LYS A 249 3.95 9.10 1.99
C LYS A 249 4.10 10.61 2.14
N GLY A 250 5.31 11.14 2.15
CA GLY A 250 5.61 12.56 1.96
C GLY A 250 5.20 13.49 3.11
N LEU A 251 4.98 12.98 4.34
CA LEU A 251 4.62 13.83 5.49
C LEU A 251 5.59 15.01 5.67
N HIS A 252 6.88 14.78 5.43
CA HIS A 252 7.92 15.82 5.55
C HIS A 252 7.70 16.98 4.54
N PHE A 253 7.09 16.76 3.39
CA PHE A 253 6.72 17.82 2.46
C PHE A 253 5.51 18.60 2.97
N MET A 254 4.49 17.90 3.48
CA MET A 254 3.33 18.57 4.07
C MET A 254 3.71 19.46 5.25
N LEU A 255 4.57 18.95 6.17
CA LEU A 255 5.04 19.75 7.31
C LEU A 255 5.81 21.00 6.88
N ARG A 256 6.61 20.92 5.79
CA ARG A 256 7.30 22.08 5.22
C ARG A 256 6.36 23.10 4.56
N ALA A 257 5.19 22.66 4.12
CA ALA A 257 4.16 23.55 3.55
C ALA A 257 3.36 24.30 4.63
N MET A 258 3.22 23.71 5.82
CA MET A 258 2.38 24.26 6.90
C MET A 258 2.72 25.70 7.29
N PRO A 259 3.98 26.13 7.46
CA PRO A 259 4.29 27.51 7.81
C PRO A 259 3.72 28.54 6.85
N GLU A 260 3.76 28.25 5.54
CA GLU A 260 3.22 29.15 4.52
C GLU A 260 1.67 29.17 4.49
N ILE A 261 1.02 28.06 4.85
CA ILE A 261 -0.43 27.98 5.00
C ILE A 261 -0.86 28.79 6.23
N LEU A 262 -0.18 28.58 7.36
CA LEU A 262 -0.50 29.22 8.64
C LEU A 262 -0.35 30.75 8.64
N LYS A 263 0.44 31.33 7.74
CA LYS A 263 0.53 32.79 7.57
C LYS A 263 -0.81 33.41 7.19
N ASN A 264 -1.59 32.72 6.34
CA ASN A 264 -2.88 33.21 5.86
C ASN A 264 -4.06 32.59 6.63
N TYR A 265 -3.90 31.40 7.16
CA TYR A 265 -4.91 30.63 7.88
C TYR A 265 -4.33 30.12 9.21
N PRO A 266 -4.24 31.00 10.24
CA PRO A 266 -3.62 30.63 11.53
C PRO A 266 -4.34 29.50 12.26
N ASP A 267 -5.60 29.24 11.93
CA ASP A 267 -6.44 28.16 12.43
C ASP A 267 -6.32 26.86 11.63
N ALA A 268 -5.53 26.84 10.54
CA ALA A 268 -5.35 25.62 9.77
C ALA A 268 -4.78 24.47 10.62
N HIS A 269 -5.31 23.27 10.40
CA HIS A 269 -4.95 22.09 11.18
C HIS A 269 -4.74 20.86 10.28
N LEU A 270 -3.67 20.12 10.53
CA LEU A 270 -3.32 18.91 9.81
C LEU A 270 -3.69 17.66 10.63
N TYR A 271 -4.60 16.86 10.10
CA TYR A 271 -4.97 15.55 10.63
C TYR A 271 -4.27 14.44 9.82
N ILE A 272 -3.67 13.48 10.52
CA ILE A 272 -2.92 12.38 9.92
C ILE A 272 -3.48 11.06 10.45
N ALA A 273 -4.00 10.20 9.59
CA ALA A 273 -4.43 8.88 10.02
C ALA A 273 -3.24 7.96 10.28
N GLY A 274 -3.33 7.19 11.36
CA GLY A 274 -2.29 6.29 11.84
C GLY A 274 -1.73 6.70 13.19
N ASN A 275 -0.96 5.79 13.76
CA ASN A 275 -0.34 6.02 15.07
C ASN A 275 0.67 7.18 15.01
N ASP A 276 0.73 7.94 16.08
CA ASP A 276 1.73 8.98 16.24
C ASP A 276 3.14 8.37 16.27
N LEU A 277 3.86 8.55 15.17
CA LEU A 277 5.21 8.02 15.02
C LEU A 277 6.24 8.81 15.86
N THR A 278 5.89 10.00 16.33
CA THR A 278 6.76 10.88 17.12
C THR A 278 6.61 10.68 18.63
N LYS A 279 5.60 9.93 19.05
CA LYS A 279 5.28 9.70 20.46
C LYS A 279 6.36 8.90 21.17
N THR A 280 6.83 9.45 22.29
CA THR A 280 7.94 8.87 23.08
C THR A 280 7.63 8.87 24.58
N ASP A 281 6.41 8.52 24.96
CA ASP A 281 5.89 8.61 26.33
C ASP A 281 6.58 7.67 27.33
N SER A 282 7.42 6.74 26.85
CA SER A 282 8.17 5.84 27.70
C SER A 282 9.64 5.77 27.29
N LEU A 283 10.51 5.36 28.22
CA LEU A 283 11.92 5.07 27.91
C LEU A 283 12.04 4.06 26.75
N TYR A 284 11.15 3.06 26.72
CA TYR A 284 11.08 2.08 25.66
C TYR A 284 10.64 2.70 24.31
N GLY A 285 9.70 3.65 24.31
CA GLY A 285 9.32 4.42 23.12
C GLY A 285 10.48 5.26 22.57
N LYS A 286 11.27 5.89 23.46
CA LYS A 286 12.48 6.64 23.06
C LYS A 286 13.52 5.75 22.39
N LEU A 287 13.66 4.50 22.80
CA LEU A 287 14.60 3.54 22.20
C LEU A 287 14.10 3.02 20.83
N LYS A 288 12.79 2.94 20.63
CA LYS A 288 12.18 2.40 19.40
C LYS A 288 11.92 3.41 18.30
N ILE A 289 12.12 4.71 18.56
CA ILE A 289 11.86 5.75 17.56
C ILE A 289 12.76 5.57 16.34
N SER A 290 12.17 5.55 15.13
CA SER A 290 12.90 5.41 13.88
C SER A 290 13.63 6.71 13.49
N SER A 291 14.60 6.61 12.57
CA SER A 291 15.28 7.79 12.01
C SER A 291 14.29 8.76 11.37
N PHE A 292 13.31 8.23 10.61
CA PHE A 292 12.26 9.03 9.98
C PHE A 292 11.39 9.73 11.03
N ALA A 293 10.94 9.00 12.05
CA ALA A 293 10.14 9.56 13.13
C ALA A 293 10.86 10.69 13.88
N LYS A 294 12.17 10.54 14.14
CA LYS A 294 12.99 11.63 14.71
C LYS A 294 13.05 12.85 13.80
N TYR A 295 13.14 12.61 12.50
CA TYR A 295 13.16 13.70 11.52
C TYR A 295 11.82 14.45 11.51
N ILE A 296 10.68 13.71 11.48
CA ILE A 296 9.35 14.29 11.56
C ILE A 296 9.15 15.09 12.87
N LYS A 297 9.54 14.51 14.01
CA LYS A 297 9.47 15.22 15.31
C LYS A 297 10.23 16.53 15.30
N ARG A 298 11.43 16.55 14.67
CA ARG A 298 12.21 17.78 14.53
C ARG A 298 11.52 18.81 13.64
N LEU A 299 10.94 18.41 12.50
CA LEU A 299 10.21 19.34 11.63
C LEU A 299 8.99 19.96 12.34
N ILE A 300 8.25 19.17 13.12
CA ILE A 300 7.13 19.66 13.93
C ILE A 300 7.62 20.74 14.89
N SER A 301 8.72 20.49 15.60
CA SER A 301 9.28 21.46 16.54
C SER A 301 9.93 22.68 15.86
N GLU A 302 10.67 22.48 14.78
CA GLU A 302 11.32 23.56 14.01
C GLU A 302 10.31 24.58 13.46
N TYR A 303 9.11 24.11 13.10
CA TYR A 303 8.05 24.94 12.54
C TYR A 303 6.95 25.30 13.54
N ASN A 304 7.12 24.98 14.83
CA ASN A 304 6.13 25.23 15.91
C ASN A 304 4.73 24.65 15.58
N LEU A 305 4.69 23.38 15.16
CA LEU A 305 3.46 22.71 14.68
C LEU A 305 2.85 21.77 15.71
N GLU A 306 3.32 21.75 16.96
CA GLU A 306 2.86 20.82 18.01
C GLU A 306 1.33 20.85 18.18
N GLU A 307 0.74 22.04 18.14
CA GLU A 307 -0.72 22.23 18.27
C GLU A 307 -1.45 22.30 16.93
N LYS A 308 -0.74 22.17 15.81
CA LYS A 308 -1.28 22.25 14.44
C LYS A 308 -1.34 20.90 13.74
N VAL A 309 -0.85 19.83 14.39
CA VAL A 309 -0.78 18.49 13.83
C VAL A 309 -1.40 17.49 14.81
N THR A 310 -2.34 16.69 14.33
CA THR A 310 -2.97 15.62 15.10
C THR A 310 -2.82 14.29 14.38
N PHE A 311 -2.19 13.32 15.04
CA PHE A 311 -2.24 11.90 14.63
C PHE A 311 -3.50 11.28 15.23
N THR A 312 -4.41 10.81 14.39
CA THR A 312 -5.73 10.33 14.83
C THR A 312 -5.71 8.93 15.44
N GLY A 313 -4.57 8.24 15.39
CA GLY A 313 -4.52 6.80 15.63
C GLY A 313 -5.05 6.00 14.42
N SER A 314 -5.07 4.68 14.55
CA SER A 314 -5.64 3.81 13.53
C SER A 314 -7.15 3.99 13.45
N LEU A 315 -7.65 4.35 12.28
CA LEU A 315 -9.06 4.54 12.03
C LEU A 315 -9.70 3.27 11.47
N THR A 316 -10.90 2.92 11.95
CA THR A 316 -11.76 1.95 11.27
C THR A 316 -12.21 2.53 9.94
N GLU A 317 -12.74 1.70 9.04
CA GLU A 317 -13.27 2.13 7.75
C GLU A 317 -14.28 3.28 7.90
N GLN A 318 -15.26 3.13 8.79
CA GLN A 318 -16.27 4.14 9.05
C GLN A 318 -15.67 5.47 9.57
N LYS A 319 -14.75 5.40 10.54
CA LYS A 319 -14.06 6.60 11.05
C LYS A 319 -13.17 7.27 10.01
N MET A 320 -12.58 6.49 9.11
CA MET A 320 -11.81 7.01 7.99
C MET A 320 -12.71 7.82 7.04
N LYS A 321 -13.87 7.25 6.67
CA LYS A 321 -14.89 7.94 5.87
C LYS A 321 -15.36 9.24 6.54
N GLU A 322 -15.69 9.19 7.84
CA GLU A 322 -16.09 10.36 8.61
C GLU A 322 -15.00 11.44 8.60
N ARG A 323 -13.71 11.06 8.73
CA ARG A 323 -12.61 12.01 8.68
C ARG A 323 -12.46 12.65 7.29
N PHE A 324 -12.63 11.88 6.21
CA PHE A 324 -12.67 12.44 4.86
C PHE A 324 -13.79 13.48 4.72
N LEU A 325 -15.02 13.14 5.09
CA LEU A 325 -16.19 14.02 4.99
C LEU A 325 -16.07 15.31 5.83
N LYS A 326 -15.35 15.25 6.94
CA LYS A 326 -15.06 16.40 7.79
C LYS A 326 -13.89 17.25 7.32
N SER A 327 -13.07 16.78 6.40
CA SER A 327 -11.88 17.51 5.96
C SER A 327 -12.21 18.56 4.92
N ASN A 328 -11.60 19.74 5.01
CA ASN A 328 -11.75 20.76 3.98
C ASN A 328 -10.96 20.37 2.71
N VAL A 329 -9.83 19.68 2.89
CA VAL A 329 -9.02 19.18 1.78
C VAL A 329 -8.29 17.88 2.16
N PHE A 330 -8.22 16.96 1.23
CA PHE A 330 -7.34 15.79 1.30
C PHE A 330 -6.05 16.06 0.54
N VAL A 331 -4.90 15.77 1.17
CA VAL A 331 -3.58 15.94 0.55
C VAL A 331 -2.83 14.61 0.53
N SER A 332 -2.37 14.20 -0.65
CA SER A 332 -1.52 13.04 -0.88
C SER A 332 -0.15 13.47 -1.42
N PRO A 333 0.81 13.83 -0.54
CA PRO A 333 2.11 14.37 -0.95
C PRO A 333 3.16 13.28 -1.16
N SER A 334 2.75 12.12 -1.60
CA SER A 334 3.60 10.95 -1.77
C SER A 334 4.74 11.19 -2.76
N THR A 335 5.87 10.51 -2.57
CA THR A 335 7.02 10.59 -3.47
C THR A 335 6.91 9.63 -4.65
N ILE A 336 6.08 8.62 -4.53
CA ILE A 336 5.68 7.68 -5.59
C ILE A 336 4.38 7.00 -5.19
N GLU A 337 3.49 6.77 -6.14
CA GLU A 337 2.25 5.98 -5.99
C GLU A 337 1.95 5.29 -7.32
N ASN A 338 1.32 4.11 -7.25
CA ASN A 338 0.72 3.52 -8.44
C ASN A 338 -0.71 4.08 -8.60
N SER A 339 -1.64 3.55 -7.83
CA SER A 339 -3.04 3.96 -7.82
C SER A 339 -3.50 3.99 -6.35
N PRO A 340 -3.31 5.13 -5.64
CA PRO A 340 -3.54 5.18 -4.20
C PRO A 340 -5.04 5.12 -3.86
N ASN A 341 -5.47 4.03 -3.21
CA ASN A 341 -6.86 3.81 -2.85
C ASN A 341 -7.45 4.98 -2.02
N SER A 342 -6.64 5.62 -1.17
CA SER A 342 -7.10 6.76 -0.38
C SER A 342 -7.42 8.00 -1.22
N LEU A 343 -6.77 8.20 -2.37
CA LEU A 343 -7.13 9.25 -3.32
C LEU A 343 -8.48 8.92 -3.97
N GLY A 344 -8.64 7.67 -4.43
CA GLY A 344 -9.91 7.21 -4.99
C GLY A 344 -11.08 7.30 -4.00
N GLU A 345 -10.85 6.94 -2.72
CA GLU A 345 -11.84 7.09 -1.65
C GLU A 345 -12.24 8.55 -1.40
N ALA A 346 -11.27 9.47 -1.39
CA ALA A 346 -11.53 10.89 -1.26
C ALA A 346 -12.35 11.42 -2.46
N MET A 347 -11.97 11.02 -3.68
CA MET A 347 -12.68 11.40 -4.91
C MET A 347 -14.10 10.87 -4.96
N LEU A 348 -14.35 9.61 -4.58
CA LEU A 348 -15.71 9.02 -4.50
C LEU A 348 -16.61 9.81 -3.55
N LEU A 349 -16.07 10.33 -2.46
CA LEU A 349 -16.81 11.14 -1.51
C LEU A 349 -16.96 12.62 -1.94
N GLY A 350 -16.27 13.04 -3.01
CA GLY A 350 -16.26 14.43 -3.47
C GLY A 350 -15.41 15.37 -2.62
N VAL A 351 -14.47 14.85 -1.81
CA VAL A 351 -13.54 15.66 -1.02
C VAL A 351 -12.55 16.36 -1.94
N PRO A 352 -12.31 17.69 -1.81
CA PRO A 352 -11.27 18.37 -2.60
C PRO A 352 -9.91 17.68 -2.42
N CYS A 353 -9.29 17.28 -3.52
CA CYS A 353 -8.06 16.49 -3.54
C CYS A 353 -6.87 17.29 -4.08
N ILE A 354 -5.73 17.19 -3.39
CA ILE A 354 -4.43 17.66 -3.85
C ILE A 354 -3.45 16.50 -3.82
N SER A 355 -2.85 16.16 -4.93
CA SER A 355 -1.87 15.06 -5.03
C SER A 355 -0.60 15.47 -5.74
N SER A 356 0.52 14.88 -5.36
CA SER A 356 1.77 15.00 -6.10
C SER A 356 1.67 14.31 -7.47
N ASP A 357 2.36 14.87 -8.46
CA ASP A 357 2.51 14.30 -9.81
C ASP A 357 3.53 13.17 -9.79
N VAL A 358 3.09 11.97 -9.42
CA VAL A 358 3.97 10.80 -9.30
C VAL A 358 3.27 9.53 -9.78
N GLY A 359 4.02 8.66 -10.44
CA GLY A 359 3.54 7.37 -10.91
C GLY A 359 2.22 7.45 -11.68
N GLY A 360 1.23 6.69 -11.23
CA GLY A 360 -0.07 6.58 -11.89
C GLY A 360 -1.14 7.58 -11.42
N VAL A 361 -0.80 8.61 -10.64
CA VAL A 361 -1.78 9.58 -10.12
C VAL A 361 -2.57 10.27 -11.23
N LYS A 362 -1.93 10.59 -12.36
CA LYS A 362 -2.61 11.21 -13.53
C LYS A 362 -3.66 10.33 -14.19
N ASN A 363 -3.61 9.03 -13.99
CA ASN A 363 -4.67 8.12 -14.44
C ASN A 363 -5.92 8.16 -13.56
N MET A 364 -5.82 8.76 -12.37
CA MET A 364 -6.92 8.84 -11.41
C MET A 364 -7.53 10.24 -11.33
N LEU A 365 -6.73 11.29 -11.43
CA LEU A 365 -7.13 12.67 -11.11
C LEU A 365 -6.79 13.60 -12.26
N VAL A 366 -7.78 14.32 -12.80
CA VAL A 366 -7.61 15.35 -13.84
C VAL A 366 -7.37 16.69 -13.17
N HIS A 367 -6.19 17.27 -13.45
CA HIS A 367 -5.79 18.56 -12.87
C HIS A 367 -6.76 19.70 -13.24
N ASN A 368 -7.14 20.53 -12.28
CA ASN A 368 -8.11 21.64 -12.35
C ASN A 368 -9.56 21.24 -12.65
N LEU A 369 -9.87 19.96 -12.82
CA LEU A 369 -11.24 19.49 -13.04
C LEU A 369 -11.75 18.70 -11.82
N GLU A 370 -10.96 17.72 -11.39
CA GLU A 370 -11.33 16.79 -10.30
C GLU A 370 -10.52 17.04 -9.03
N GLY A 371 -9.53 17.92 -9.10
CA GLY A 371 -8.64 18.29 -8.01
C GLY A 371 -7.36 18.93 -8.52
N TYR A 372 -6.33 18.96 -7.69
CA TYR A 372 -5.05 19.58 -8.06
C TYR A 372 -3.91 18.57 -8.03
N ILE A 373 -3.19 18.49 -9.15
CA ILE A 373 -1.92 17.78 -9.25
C ILE A 373 -0.81 18.82 -9.22
N TYR A 374 0.23 18.59 -8.44
CA TYR A 374 1.36 19.50 -8.32
C TYR A 374 2.69 18.75 -8.51
N GLN A 375 3.73 19.48 -8.92
CA GLN A 375 5.07 18.95 -9.04
C GLN A 375 5.50 18.27 -7.74
N ALA A 376 5.89 17.01 -7.79
CA ALA A 376 6.42 16.29 -6.63
C ALA A 376 7.58 17.06 -5.98
N ASP A 377 7.80 16.88 -4.68
CA ASP A 377 8.84 17.53 -3.88
C ASP A 377 8.75 19.08 -3.73
N ALA A 378 7.61 19.68 -4.10
CA ALA A 378 7.38 21.12 -4.05
C ALA A 378 6.43 21.55 -2.92
N PRO A 379 6.89 21.71 -1.65
CA PRO A 379 6.04 22.12 -0.52
C PRO A 379 5.31 23.44 -0.76
N TYR A 380 5.93 24.39 -1.47
CA TYR A 380 5.32 25.67 -1.84
C TYR A 380 4.09 25.49 -2.75
N MET A 381 4.06 24.44 -3.59
CA MET A 381 2.88 24.12 -4.42
C MET A 381 1.77 23.48 -3.58
N ILE A 382 2.11 22.68 -2.57
CA ILE A 382 1.13 22.19 -1.59
C ILE A 382 0.46 23.38 -0.93
N ALA A 383 1.24 24.33 -0.39
CA ALA A 383 0.71 25.51 0.25
C ALA A 383 -0.14 26.37 -0.69
N TYR A 384 0.28 26.53 -1.94
CA TYR A 384 -0.46 27.26 -2.95
C TYR A 384 -1.84 26.65 -3.19
N TYR A 385 -1.93 25.34 -3.47
CA TYR A 385 -3.21 24.68 -3.75
C TYR A 385 -4.09 24.53 -2.50
N VAL A 386 -3.53 24.29 -1.33
CA VAL A 386 -4.32 24.28 -0.08
C VAL A 386 -4.97 25.63 0.14
N LYS A 387 -4.23 26.74 0.00
CA LYS A 387 -4.79 28.09 0.11
C LYS A 387 -5.87 28.34 -0.94
N LYS A 388 -5.70 27.85 -2.16
CA LYS A 388 -6.69 27.97 -3.23
C LYS A 388 -7.99 27.25 -2.89
N VAL A 389 -7.91 26.02 -2.36
CA VAL A 389 -9.10 25.27 -1.88
C VAL A 389 -9.79 26.01 -0.73
N PHE A 390 -9.04 26.57 0.21
CA PHE A 390 -9.62 27.31 1.34
C PHE A 390 -10.37 28.57 0.93
N ILE A 391 -9.92 29.26 -0.13
CA ILE A 391 -10.58 30.46 -0.67
C ILE A 391 -11.92 30.11 -1.35
N PHE A 392 -11.91 29.10 -2.20
CA PHE A 392 -13.04 28.83 -3.09
C PHE A 392 -14.01 27.77 -2.56
N GLY A 393 -13.65 27.06 -1.50
CA GLY A 393 -14.47 25.97 -0.96
C GLY A 393 -14.65 24.78 -1.92
N ILE A 394 -13.75 24.69 -2.90
CA ILE A 394 -13.78 23.70 -3.96
C ILE A 394 -12.53 22.83 -3.84
#